data_096646f72589faeeb08029ee3d6405aa
#
_entry.id   096646f72589faeeb08029ee3d6405aa
#
_cell.length_a   1.000
_cell.length_b   1.000
_cell.length_c   1.000
_cell.angle_alpha   90.00
_cell.angle_beta   90.00
_cell.angle_gamma   90.00
#
_symmetry.space_group_name_H-M   'P 1'
#
loop_
_entity.id
_entity.type
_entity.pdbx_description
1 polymer ?
#
loop_
_entity_poly.entity_id
_entity_poly.type
_entity_poly.pdbx_seq_one_letter_code
_entity_poly.pdbx_strand_id
1 'polypeptide(L)'
;MKKKGTTRQKSTKEIADTAMSERQQQILQTAIGIISDEGYSSLTMRHLARASDMKLGALQYHFRTWDALLRALVDYLRDEWRRVLGSSGGTPLGIRGIAEIMLSNDAQEHTGLWPQLWAMEQVEPLVSDLMEDVYAEYLRILEKALEAAGNQSPRAEALCLMALMESEALFTGKGRRWESDRHKVRETILQFIDDRYGE
;
A
#
# COMPACT_ATOMS: atom_id res chain seq x y z
N MET A 1 -0.73 50.33 -21.80
CA MET A 1 -0.39 49.15 -22.64
C MET A 1 0.18 48.05 -21.77
N LYS A 2 -0.61 47.05 -21.56
CA LYS A 2 -0.45 45.60 -21.58
C LYS A 2 0.91 44.99 -21.13
N LYS A 3 0.94 44.37 -19.97
CA LYS A 3 1.68 43.13 -19.70
C LYS A 3 0.76 42.16 -18.91
N LYS A 4 0.07 41.30 -19.65
CA LYS A 4 -0.56 40.05 -19.14
C LYS A 4 0.11 38.90 -19.90
N GLY A 5 0.56 37.87 -19.19
CA GLY A 5 0.86 36.60 -19.82
C GLY A 5 2.20 35.95 -19.44
N THR A 6 2.42 35.53 -18.18
CA THR A 6 3.52 34.58 -17.90
C THR A 6 3.26 33.68 -16.68
N THR A 7 2.05 33.65 -16.11
CA THR A 7 1.79 32.90 -14.86
C THR A 7 1.22 31.49 -15.08
N ARG A 8 0.75 31.14 -16.28
CA ARG A 8 0.02 29.87 -16.52
C ARG A 8 0.89 28.71 -16.99
N GLN A 9 2.12 28.97 -17.47
CA GLN A 9 3.02 27.91 -17.96
C GLN A 9 3.92 27.30 -16.86
N LYS A 10 4.12 27.98 -15.73
CA LYS A 10 4.91 27.43 -14.62
C LYS A 10 4.19 26.31 -13.85
N SER A 11 2.88 26.44 -13.66
CA SER A 11 2.05 25.48 -12.91
C SER A 11 1.98 24.09 -13.56
N THR A 12 1.91 24.03 -14.88
CA THR A 12 1.79 22.75 -15.61
C THR A 12 3.12 21.96 -15.65
N LYS A 13 4.24 22.66 -15.59
CA LYS A 13 5.57 22.04 -15.60
C LYS A 13 5.98 21.52 -14.21
N GLU A 14 5.52 22.16 -13.14
CA GLU A 14 5.72 21.70 -11.75
C GLU A 14 4.88 20.47 -11.40
N ILE A 15 3.67 20.34 -11.98
CA ILE A 15 2.81 19.15 -11.78
C ILE A 15 3.34 17.94 -12.59
N ALA A 16 3.96 18.17 -13.75
CA ALA A 16 4.57 17.10 -14.54
C ALA A 16 5.88 16.56 -13.94
N ASP A 17 6.55 17.33 -13.08
CA ASP A 17 7.81 16.94 -12.41
C ASP A 17 7.56 16.06 -11.15
N THR A 18 6.30 15.87 -10.74
CA THR A 18 5.90 15.10 -9.55
C THR A 18 5.37 13.69 -9.90
N ALA A 19 5.06 13.42 -11.16
CA ALA A 19 4.58 12.09 -11.58
C ALA A 19 5.76 11.14 -11.76
N MET A 20 5.68 9.99 -11.08
CA MET A 20 6.67 8.91 -11.21
C MET A 20 6.74 8.43 -12.66
N SER A 21 7.95 8.35 -13.22
CA SER A 21 8.15 7.87 -14.61
C SER A 21 7.84 6.37 -14.71
N GLU A 22 7.45 5.91 -15.91
CA GLU A 22 7.23 4.48 -16.16
C GLU A 22 8.45 3.62 -15.77
N ARG A 23 9.66 4.15 -16.02
CA ARG A 23 10.90 3.43 -15.65
C ARG A 23 11.09 3.34 -14.13
N GLN A 24 10.74 4.37 -13.39
CA GLN A 24 10.76 4.32 -11.92
C GLN A 24 9.74 3.30 -11.40
N GLN A 25 8.54 3.26 -11.97
CA GLN A 25 7.51 2.27 -11.60
C GLN A 25 8.00 0.83 -11.84
N GLN A 26 8.61 0.55 -13.01
CA GLN A 26 9.19 -0.76 -13.30
C GLN A 26 10.27 -1.16 -12.30
N ILE A 27 11.13 -0.23 -11.91
CA ILE A 27 12.17 -0.48 -10.90
C ILE A 27 11.54 -0.80 -9.55
N LEU A 28 10.50 -0.08 -9.13
CA LEU A 28 9.80 -0.33 -7.88
C LEU A 28 9.07 -1.67 -7.89
N GLN A 29 8.43 -2.04 -9.00
CA GLN A 29 7.83 -3.36 -9.17
C GLN A 29 8.88 -4.48 -9.04
N THR A 30 10.08 -4.28 -9.62
CA THR A 30 11.19 -5.21 -9.44
C THR A 30 11.64 -5.29 -7.97
N ALA A 31 11.70 -4.16 -7.27
CA ALA A 31 12.03 -4.11 -5.84
C ALA A 31 11.00 -4.86 -4.99
N ILE A 32 9.69 -4.67 -5.28
CA ILE A 32 8.59 -5.40 -4.64
C ILE A 32 8.74 -6.90 -4.87
N GLY A 33 9.03 -7.35 -6.09
CA GLY A 33 9.28 -8.75 -6.41
C GLY A 33 10.44 -9.34 -5.58
N ILE A 34 11.58 -8.65 -5.50
CA ILE A 34 12.71 -9.08 -4.67
C ILE A 34 12.30 -9.22 -3.19
N ILE A 35 11.59 -8.22 -2.64
CA ILE A 35 11.13 -8.25 -1.24
C ILE A 35 10.18 -9.43 -1.02
N SER A 36 9.23 -9.64 -1.92
CA SER A 36 8.20 -10.68 -1.78
C SER A 36 8.75 -12.10 -1.91
N ASP A 37 9.68 -12.32 -2.83
CA ASP A 37 10.16 -13.65 -3.21
C ASP A 37 11.44 -14.05 -2.46
N GLU A 38 12.34 -13.09 -2.20
CA GLU A 38 13.67 -13.34 -1.64
C GLU A 38 13.82 -12.75 -0.21
N GLY A 39 12.85 -11.96 0.24
CA GLY A 39 12.88 -11.24 1.52
C GLY A 39 13.59 -9.89 1.45
N TYR A 40 13.26 -9.01 2.40
CA TYR A 40 13.81 -7.64 2.44
C TYR A 40 15.35 -7.60 2.47
N SER A 41 15.99 -8.50 3.21
CA SER A 41 17.45 -8.54 3.32
C SER A 41 18.17 -8.75 1.97
N SER A 42 17.48 -9.26 0.97
CA SER A 42 17.98 -9.44 -0.40
C SER A 42 17.93 -8.15 -1.23
N LEU A 43 17.12 -7.17 -0.84
CA LEU A 43 17.00 -5.90 -1.55
C LEU A 43 18.24 -5.04 -1.26
N THR A 44 19.07 -4.83 -2.26
CA THR A 44 20.21 -3.89 -2.25
C THR A 44 20.22 -3.12 -3.55
N MET A 45 20.81 -1.91 -3.56
CA MET A 45 20.95 -1.11 -4.80
C MET A 45 21.64 -1.90 -5.93
N ARG A 46 22.62 -2.74 -5.60
CA ARG A 46 23.33 -3.57 -6.61
C ARG A 46 22.45 -4.72 -7.13
N HIS A 47 21.73 -5.38 -6.23
CA HIS A 47 20.81 -6.47 -6.64
C HIS A 47 19.70 -5.90 -7.48
N LEU A 48 19.02 -4.83 -7.04
CA LEU A 48 17.97 -4.16 -7.76
C LEU A 48 18.41 -3.69 -9.16
N ALA A 49 19.61 -3.09 -9.28
CA ALA A 49 20.14 -2.68 -10.58
C ALA A 49 20.27 -3.89 -11.52
N ARG A 50 20.84 -4.99 -11.05
CA ARG A 50 20.99 -6.23 -11.84
C ARG A 50 19.65 -6.81 -12.23
N ALA A 51 18.69 -6.91 -11.29
CA ALA A 51 17.36 -7.45 -11.53
C ALA A 51 16.53 -6.59 -12.49
N SER A 52 16.80 -5.26 -12.52
CA SER A 52 16.17 -4.31 -13.44
C SER A 52 16.91 -4.18 -14.79
N ASP A 53 17.90 -5.04 -15.07
CA ASP A 53 18.74 -5.02 -16.26
C ASP A 53 19.40 -3.65 -16.50
N MET A 54 20.04 -3.09 -15.46
CA MET A 54 20.69 -1.79 -15.54
C MET A 54 22.00 -1.73 -14.73
N LYS A 55 22.87 -0.79 -15.10
CA LYS A 55 24.06 -0.49 -14.30
C LYS A 55 23.66 0.28 -13.03
N LEU A 56 24.41 0.10 -11.95
CA LEU A 56 24.19 0.79 -10.69
C LEU A 56 24.09 2.32 -10.83
N GLY A 57 24.93 2.93 -11.67
CA GLY A 57 24.89 4.37 -11.93
C GLY A 57 23.59 4.83 -12.60
N ALA A 58 22.99 3.98 -13.47
CA ALA A 58 21.70 4.27 -14.06
C ALA A 58 20.56 4.15 -13.04
N LEU A 59 20.60 3.17 -12.13
CA LEU A 59 19.66 3.10 -11.02
C LEU A 59 19.76 4.34 -10.12
N GLN A 60 20.98 4.78 -9.79
CA GLN A 60 21.23 5.97 -8.97
C GLN A 60 20.80 7.29 -9.64
N TYR A 61 20.65 7.31 -10.95
CA TYR A 61 20.02 8.44 -11.65
C TYR A 61 18.53 8.54 -11.30
N HIS A 62 17.83 7.41 -11.16
CA HIS A 62 16.41 7.35 -10.79
C HIS A 62 16.18 7.50 -9.27
N PHE A 63 17.02 6.83 -8.48
CA PHE A 63 16.94 6.83 -7.01
C PHE A 63 18.32 7.06 -6.42
N ARG A 64 18.64 8.33 -6.08
CA ARG A 64 19.97 8.75 -5.68
C ARG A 64 20.48 8.08 -4.41
N THR A 65 19.58 7.79 -3.48
CA THR A 65 19.90 7.22 -2.17
C THR A 65 18.99 6.05 -1.88
N TRP A 66 19.37 5.23 -0.90
CA TRP A 66 18.53 4.18 -0.34
C TRP A 66 17.22 4.73 0.19
N ASP A 67 17.26 5.81 0.97
CA ASP A 67 16.09 6.47 1.52
C ASP A 67 15.13 6.96 0.42
N ALA A 68 15.66 7.51 -0.67
CA ALA A 68 14.84 7.94 -1.80
C ALA A 68 14.13 6.76 -2.47
N LEU A 69 14.77 5.60 -2.56
CA LEU A 69 14.16 4.37 -3.05
C LEU A 69 13.04 3.89 -2.10
N LEU A 70 13.32 3.83 -0.79
CA LEU A 70 12.33 3.36 0.19
C LEU A 70 11.11 4.28 0.25
N ARG A 71 11.29 5.60 0.25
CA ARG A 71 10.18 6.56 0.19
C ARG A 71 9.33 6.33 -1.06
N ALA A 72 9.98 6.25 -2.22
CA ALA A 72 9.26 6.01 -3.47
C ALA A 72 8.53 4.66 -3.48
N LEU A 73 9.08 3.64 -2.85
CA LEU A 73 8.45 2.33 -2.72
C LEU A 73 7.15 2.40 -1.91
N VAL A 74 7.21 3.03 -0.73
CA VAL A 74 6.02 3.18 0.14
C VAL A 74 4.98 4.10 -0.51
N ASP A 75 5.42 5.21 -1.13
CA ASP A 75 4.53 6.10 -1.88
C ASP A 75 3.84 5.38 -3.03
N TYR A 76 4.57 4.54 -3.77
CA TYR A 76 4.02 3.72 -4.86
C TYR A 76 2.95 2.76 -4.34
N LEU A 77 3.20 2.04 -3.26
CA LEU A 77 2.24 1.13 -2.65
C LEU A 77 0.99 1.88 -2.15
N ARG A 78 1.18 3.02 -1.51
CA ARG A 78 0.09 3.87 -1.04
C ARG A 78 -0.80 4.37 -2.18
N ASP A 79 -0.21 4.79 -3.30
CA ASP A 79 -0.96 5.28 -4.46
C ASP A 79 -1.70 4.14 -5.17
N GLU A 80 -1.13 2.93 -5.23
CA GLU A 80 -1.82 1.72 -5.70
C GLU A 80 -3.08 1.45 -4.86
N TRP A 81 -2.97 1.50 -3.53
CA TRP A 81 -4.10 1.35 -2.62
C TRP A 81 -5.17 2.41 -2.82
N ARG A 82 -4.78 3.68 -2.92
CA ARG A 82 -5.72 4.77 -3.20
C ARG A 82 -6.48 4.55 -4.50
N ARG A 83 -5.79 4.04 -5.51
CA ARG A 83 -6.39 3.73 -6.81
C ARG A 83 -7.43 2.62 -6.68
N VAL A 84 -7.13 1.54 -5.97
CA VAL A 84 -8.06 0.43 -5.73
C VAL A 84 -9.29 0.91 -4.95
N LEU A 85 -9.10 1.62 -3.84
CA LEU A 85 -10.19 2.18 -3.04
C LEU A 85 -11.01 3.23 -3.82
N GLY A 86 -10.37 4.02 -4.68
CA GLY A 86 -11.02 5.06 -5.50
C GLY A 86 -11.77 4.51 -6.72
N SER A 87 -11.55 3.26 -7.12
CA SER A 87 -12.20 2.63 -8.28
C SER A 87 -13.69 2.29 -8.07
N SER A 88 -14.21 2.47 -6.87
CA SER A 88 -15.61 2.21 -6.49
C SER A 88 -16.64 3.20 -7.06
N GLY A 89 -16.29 3.99 -8.07
CA GLY A 89 -17.26 4.82 -8.81
C GLY A 89 -17.85 6.02 -8.04
N GLY A 90 -17.14 6.51 -7.01
CA GLY A 90 -17.54 7.74 -6.29
C GLY A 90 -18.60 7.52 -5.17
N THR A 91 -19.10 6.31 -4.99
CA THR A 91 -19.93 5.98 -3.83
C THR A 91 -19.02 5.71 -2.62
N PRO A 92 -19.27 6.30 -1.43
CA PRO A 92 -18.52 5.93 -0.24
C PRO A 92 -18.67 4.43 0.01
N LEU A 93 -17.52 3.75 0.18
CA LEU A 93 -17.54 2.33 0.52
C LEU A 93 -18.01 2.16 1.96
N GLY A 94 -18.96 1.24 2.17
CA GLY A 94 -19.30 0.75 3.48
C GLY A 94 -18.16 -0.10 4.08
N ILE A 95 -18.31 -0.50 5.34
CA ILE A 95 -17.28 -1.26 6.08
C ILE A 95 -16.98 -2.57 5.35
N ARG A 96 -18.03 -3.27 4.88
CA ARG A 96 -17.89 -4.51 4.11
C ARG A 96 -17.10 -4.30 2.81
N GLY A 97 -17.45 -3.27 2.04
CA GLY A 97 -16.77 -2.99 0.78
C GLY A 97 -15.28 -2.68 0.95
N ILE A 98 -14.91 -1.97 2.03
CA ILE A 98 -13.51 -1.73 2.39
C ILE A 98 -12.82 -3.06 2.72
N ALA A 99 -13.47 -3.92 3.52
CA ALA A 99 -12.92 -5.22 3.89
C ALA A 99 -12.76 -6.16 2.69
N GLU A 100 -13.72 -6.18 1.77
CA GLU A 100 -13.63 -6.96 0.52
C GLU A 100 -12.42 -6.54 -0.31
N ILE A 101 -12.15 -5.23 -0.43
CA ILE A 101 -10.96 -4.72 -1.12
C ILE A 101 -9.69 -5.16 -0.38
N MET A 102 -9.62 -4.98 0.93
CA MET A 102 -8.44 -5.34 1.73
C MET A 102 -8.15 -6.85 1.69
N LEU A 103 -9.19 -7.68 1.65
CA LEU A 103 -9.06 -9.14 1.59
C LEU A 103 -9.05 -9.69 0.15
N SER A 104 -9.14 -8.83 -0.88
CA SER A 104 -9.19 -9.28 -2.27
C SER A 104 -7.90 -9.95 -2.74
N ASN A 105 -8.00 -10.78 -3.77
CA ASN A 105 -6.83 -11.43 -4.36
C ASN A 105 -5.90 -10.43 -5.06
N ASP A 106 -6.44 -9.33 -5.61
CA ASP A 106 -5.65 -8.30 -6.31
C ASP A 106 -4.76 -7.52 -5.34
N ALA A 107 -5.25 -7.25 -4.11
CA ALA A 107 -4.42 -6.74 -3.02
C ALA A 107 -3.28 -7.72 -2.65
N GLN A 108 -3.30 -8.92 -3.21
CA GLN A 108 -2.48 -10.06 -2.82
C GLN A 108 -1.61 -10.64 -3.92
N GLU A 109 -1.53 -10.03 -5.09
CA GLU A 109 -0.45 -10.36 -6.04
C GLU A 109 0.93 -10.25 -5.36
N HIS A 110 0.97 -9.52 -4.25
CA HIS A 110 2.15 -9.36 -3.39
C HIS A 110 1.97 -9.95 -1.98
N THR A 111 1.35 -11.13 -1.85
CA THR A 111 1.07 -11.76 -0.53
C THR A 111 2.29 -11.98 0.36
N GLY A 112 3.49 -12.07 -0.22
CA GLY A 112 4.75 -12.11 0.52
C GLY A 112 5.22 -10.73 1.00
N LEU A 113 4.69 -9.64 0.44
CA LEU A 113 5.18 -8.29 0.68
C LEU A 113 4.84 -7.79 2.10
N TRP A 114 3.57 -7.91 2.53
CA TRP A 114 3.14 -7.34 3.82
C TRP A 114 3.92 -7.87 5.02
N PRO A 115 4.12 -9.19 5.19
CA PRO A 115 4.97 -9.70 6.27
C PRO A 115 6.42 -9.19 6.20
N GLN A 116 6.93 -8.93 5.00
CA GLN A 116 8.26 -8.35 4.82
C GLN A 116 8.30 -6.86 5.17
N LEU A 117 7.26 -6.09 4.84
CA LEU A 117 7.14 -4.69 5.25
C LEU A 117 7.08 -4.57 6.77
N TRP A 118 6.33 -5.41 7.47
CA TRP A 118 6.32 -5.45 8.94
C TRP A 118 7.70 -5.78 9.53
N ALA A 119 8.45 -6.68 8.88
CA ALA A 119 9.82 -6.96 9.29
C ALA A 119 10.76 -5.76 9.02
N MET A 120 10.56 -5.05 7.91
CA MET A 120 11.31 -3.83 7.58
C MET A 120 11.10 -2.71 8.60
N GLU A 121 9.87 -2.47 9.05
CA GLU A 121 9.55 -1.46 10.07
C GLU A 121 10.37 -1.62 11.35
N GLN A 122 10.74 -2.85 11.70
CA GLN A 122 11.50 -3.14 12.92
C GLN A 122 12.99 -2.76 12.81
N VAL A 123 13.50 -2.57 11.59
CA VAL A 123 14.94 -2.36 11.33
C VAL A 123 15.24 -1.09 10.53
N GLU A 124 14.24 -0.53 9.89
CA GLU A 124 14.34 0.68 9.06
C GLU A 124 13.42 1.79 9.61
N PRO A 125 13.93 2.72 10.44
CA PRO A 125 13.11 3.77 11.05
C PRO A 125 12.32 4.59 10.01
N LEU A 126 12.92 4.85 8.83
CA LEU A 126 12.23 5.54 7.76
C LEU A 126 10.99 4.78 7.26
N VAL A 127 11.08 3.45 7.15
CA VAL A 127 9.93 2.64 6.72
C VAL A 127 8.87 2.64 7.81
N SER A 128 9.25 2.56 9.08
CA SER A 128 8.33 2.68 10.21
C SER A 128 7.51 3.98 10.14
N ASP A 129 8.18 5.14 10.04
CA ASP A 129 7.51 6.44 9.94
C ASP A 129 6.54 6.50 8.73
N LEU A 130 6.97 6.00 7.57
CA LEU A 130 6.15 6.01 6.35
C LEU A 130 4.95 5.06 6.44
N MET A 131 5.11 3.91 7.08
CA MET A 131 4.02 2.94 7.26
C MET A 131 3.00 3.43 8.28
N GLU A 132 3.41 4.15 9.33
CA GLU A 132 2.49 4.83 10.24
C GLU A 132 1.57 5.82 9.51
N ASP A 133 2.10 6.57 8.55
CA ASP A 133 1.30 7.47 7.70
C ASP A 133 0.30 6.70 6.83
N VAL A 134 0.70 5.56 6.26
CA VAL A 134 -0.18 4.67 5.48
C VAL A 134 -1.30 4.11 6.35
N TYR A 135 -0.97 3.60 7.54
CA TYR A 135 -1.98 3.08 8.47
C TYR A 135 -2.91 4.17 8.99
N ALA A 136 -2.41 5.38 9.25
CA ALA A 136 -3.26 6.51 9.63
C ALA A 136 -4.29 6.85 8.54
N GLU A 137 -3.93 6.71 7.27
CA GLU A 137 -4.85 6.92 6.15
C GLU A 137 -5.93 5.83 6.09
N TYR A 138 -5.54 4.55 6.23
CA TYR A 138 -6.49 3.43 6.23
C TYR A 138 -7.46 3.49 7.40
N LEU A 139 -6.94 3.75 8.60
CA LEU A 139 -7.76 3.93 9.79
C LEU A 139 -8.78 5.03 9.61
N ARG A 140 -8.40 6.17 9.04
CA ARG A 140 -9.33 7.29 8.80
C ARG A 140 -10.45 6.91 7.83
N ILE A 141 -10.18 6.05 6.83
CA ILE A 141 -11.21 5.55 5.90
C ILE A 141 -12.21 4.66 6.64
N LEU A 142 -11.72 3.70 7.44
CA LEU A 142 -12.54 2.83 8.28
C LEU A 142 -13.33 3.61 9.35
N GLU A 143 -12.69 4.57 10.03
CA GLU A 143 -13.35 5.43 11.02
C GLU A 143 -14.55 6.16 10.41
N LYS A 144 -14.39 6.76 9.23
CA LYS A 144 -15.48 7.46 8.54
C LYS A 144 -16.63 6.54 8.16
N ALA A 145 -16.33 5.32 7.70
CA ALA A 145 -17.38 4.33 7.39
C ALA A 145 -18.14 3.92 8.66
N LEU A 146 -17.43 3.69 9.77
CA LEU A 146 -18.01 3.37 11.07
C LEU A 146 -18.83 4.53 11.65
N GLU A 147 -18.36 5.78 11.52
CA GLU A 147 -19.11 6.98 11.91
C GLU A 147 -20.41 7.08 11.10
N ALA A 148 -20.35 6.85 9.79
CA ALA A 148 -21.52 6.87 8.92
C ALA A 148 -22.55 5.77 9.28
N ALA A 149 -22.06 4.62 9.78
CA ALA A 149 -22.89 3.52 10.31
C ALA A 149 -23.39 3.77 11.74
N GLY A 150 -23.10 4.92 12.34
CA GLY A 150 -23.56 5.29 13.68
C GLY A 150 -22.82 4.60 14.84
N ASN A 151 -21.61 4.09 14.59
CA ASN A 151 -20.82 3.41 15.61
C ASN A 151 -20.41 4.36 16.76
N GLN A 152 -20.43 3.86 18.00
CA GLN A 152 -20.15 4.65 19.20
C GLN A 152 -18.64 4.77 19.51
N SER A 153 -17.81 3.92 18.91
CA SER A 153 -16.36 3.88 19.16
C SER A 153 -15.58 3.66 17.85
N PRO A 154 -15.76 4.51 16.84
CA PRO A 154 -15.28 4.28 15.48
C PRO A 154 -13.77 4.04 15.41
N ARG A 155 -12.99 4.79 16.19
CA ARG A 155 -11.53 4.63 16.23
C ARG A 155 -11.09 3.27 16.77
N ALA A 156 -11.67 2.83 17.87
CA ALA A 156 -11.32 1.55 18.48
C ALA A 156 -11.74 0.38 17.59
N GLU A 157 -12.93 0.45 16.99
CA GLU A 157 -13.41 -0.58 16.07
C GLU A 157 -12.64 -0.60 14.76
N ALA A 158 -12.22 0.55 14.22
CA ALA A 158 -11.36 0.61 13.05
C ALA A 158 -10.02 -0.11 13.31
N LEU A 159 -9.40 0.10 14.47
CA LEU A 159 -8.17 -0.62 14.87
C LEU A 159 -8.39 -2.13 14.98
N CYS A 160 -9.51 -2.57 15.55
CA CYS A 160 -9.85 -3.98 15.63
C CYS A 160 -10.07 -4.61 14.24
N LEU A 161 -10.78 -3.94 13.36
CA LEU A 161 -11.02 -4.40 11.99
C LEU A 161 -9.72 -4.48 11.20
N MET A 162 -8.87 -3.45 11.31
CA MET A 162 -7.56 -3.48 10.66
C MET A 162 -6.72 -4.66 11.13
N ALA A 163 -6.61 -4.85 12.45
CA ALA A 163 -5.85 -5.97 13.02
C ALA A 163 -6.39 -7.33 12.54
N LEU A 164 -7.72 -7.48 12.44
CA LEU A 164 -8.37 -8.70 11.96
C LEU A 164 -8.02 -8.98 10.48
N MET A 165 -8.10 -7.97 9.62
CA MET A 165 -7.83 -8.12 8.18
C MET A 165 -6.34 -8.33 7.90
N GLU A 166 -5.46 -7.60 8.57
CA GLU A 166 -4.01 -7.73 8.43
C GLU A 166 -3.50 -9.10 8.90
N SER A 167 -4.08 -9.64 10.00
CA SER A 167 -3.66 -10.95 10.52
C SER A 167 -3.96 -12.12 9.59
N GLU A 168 -4.90 -11.98 8.63
CA GLU A 168 -5.21 -13.01 7.65
C GLU A 168 -3.96 -13.42 6.85
N ALA A 169 -3.25 -12.44 6.27
CA ALA A 169 -2.05 -12.71 5.49
C ALA A 169 -0.91 -13.34 6.33
N LEU A 170 -0.84 -13.02 7.63
CA LEU A 170 0.18 -13.54 8.53
C LEU A 170 0.01 -15.06 8.77
N PHE A 171 -1.22 -15.53 8.89
CA PHE A 171 -1.53 -16.93 9.21
C PHE A 171 -1.81 -17.78 7.97
N THR A 172 -2.54 -17.25 7.01
CA THR A 172 -3.04 -18.00 5.85
C THR A 172 -2.46 -17.53 4.51
N GLY A 173 -1.46 -16.63 4.53
CA GLY A 173 -0.77 -16.16 3.34
C GLY A 173 -0.06 -17.28 2.57
N LYS A 174 0.36 -16.98 1.34
CA LYS A 174 1.09 -17.91 0.46
C LYS A 174 2.29 -18.54 1.19
N GLY A 175 2.39 -19.87 1.13
CA GLY A 175 3.47 -20.63 1.77
C GLY A 175 3.30 -20.81 3.29
N ARG A 176 2.20 -20.33 3.88
CA ARG A 176 1.90 -20.55 5.30
C ARG A 176 1.27 -21.92 5.53
N ARG A 177 1.43 -22.45 6.75
CA ARG A 177 0.91 -23.77 7.14
C ARG A 177 -0.59 -23.91 6.91
N TRP A 178 -1.36 -22.83 7.06
CA TRP A 178 -2.81 -22.78 6.96
C TRP A 178 -3.29 -22.06 5.69
N GLU A 179 -2.50 -22.02 4.64
CA GLU A 179 -2.84 -21.40 3.37
C GLU A 179 -4.15 -21.97 2.78
N SER A 180 -4.39 -23.30 2.95
CA SER A 180 -5.62 -23.94 2.49
C SER A 180 -6.89 -23.41 3.15
N ASP A 181 -6.79 -22.84 4.34
CA ASP A 181 -7.93 -22.31 5.09
C ASP A 181 -8.28 -20.86 4.71
N ARG A 182 -7.44 -20.23 3.89
CA ARG A 182 -7.50 -18.81 3.56
C ARG A 182 -8.86 -18.34 3.09
N HIS A 183 -9.45 -19.04 2.13
CA HIS A 183 -10.77 -18.68 1.59
C HIS A 183 -11.82 -18.68 2.70
N LYS A 184 -11.81 -19.71 3.55
CA LYS A 184 -12.78 -19.84 4.65
C LYS A 184 -12.58 -18.79 5.73
N VAL A 185 -11.33 -18.44 6.04
CA VAL A 185 -11.01 -17.36 6.99
C VAL A 185 -11.56 -16.03 6.49
N ARG A 186 -11.37 -15.70 5.22
CA ARG A 186 -11.91 -14.47 4.61
C ARG A 186 -13.42 -14.40 4.62
N GLU A 187 -14.10 -15.47 4.21
CA GLU A 187 -15.56 -15.57 4.31
C GLU A 187 -16.03 -15.32 5.76
N THR A 188 -15.30 -15.90 6.72
CA THR A 188 -15.65 -15.75 8.14
C THR A 188 -15.43 -14.32 8.64
N ILE A 189 -14.36 -13.64 8.19
CA ILE A 189 -14.13 -12.22 8.53
C ILE A 189 -15.27 -11.35 7.94
N LEU A 190 -15.64 -11.57 6.70
CA LEU A 190 -16.73 -10.83 6.06
C LEU A 190 -18.06 -11.08 6.78
N GLN A 191 -18.32 -12.33 7.19
CA GLN A 191 -19.52 -12.67 7.97
C GLN A 191 -19.52 -11.95 9.34
N PHE A 192 -18.39 -11.86 10.05
CA PHE A 192 -18.29 -11.08 11.29
C PHE A 192 -18.64 -9.59 11.07
N ILE A 193 -18.24 -9.05 9.91
CA ILE A 193 -18.54 -7.67 9.55
C ILE A 193 -20.05 -7.51 9.30
N ASP A 194 -20.67 -8.41 8.54
CA ASP A 194 -22.11 -8.41 8.25
C ASP A 194 -22.93 -8.53 9.55
N ASP A 195 -22.57 -9.50 10.40
CA ASP A 195 -23.30 -9.74 11.66
C ASP A 195 -23.22 -8.54 12.62
N ARG A 196 -22.10 -7.80 12.58
CA ARG A 196 -21.87 -6.68 13.49
C ARG A 196 -22.40 -5.35 13.00
N TYR A 197 -22.35 -5.09 11.70
CA TYR A 197 -22.67 -3.76 11.13
C TYR A 197 -23.93 -3.76 10.27
N GLY A 198 -24.54 -4.92 10.00
CA GLY A 198 -25.83 -5.03 9.34
C GLY A 198 -25.83 -4.65 7.87
N GLU A 199 -24.71 -4.85 7.17
CA GLU A 199 -24.55 -4.60 5.73
C GLU A 199 -24.75 -5.87 4.90
#